data_18b7f76e514b9305f6f7ee9d350ad63d
#
_entry.id   18b7f76e514b9305f6f7ee9d350ad63d
#
_cell.length_a   1.000
_cell.length_b   1.000
_cell.length_c   1.000
_cell.angle_alpha   90.00
_cell.angle_beta   90.00
_cell.angle_gamma   90.00
#
_symmetry.space_group_name_H-M   'P 1'
#
loop_
_entity.id
_entity.type
_entity.pdbx_description
1 polymer ?
#
loop_
_entity_poly.entity_id
_entity_poly.type
_entity_poly.pdbx_seq_one_letter_code
_entity_poly.pdbx_strand_id
1 'polypeptide(L)'
;GGEIIAAQLAKVGVIAKIENVEWAQWLSGAFKGNFDLTVISHVEPLDFDRYGDTNYYYGYDSKAYRDLLTAYNTTTDAKGRLKILGDIQRQLATDCVNVYLFQLPQFAVGNKHLKGLWSSSPIFANDPAALRWE
;
A
#
# COMPACT_ATOMS: atom_id res chain seq x y z
N GLY A 1 -12.22 11.05 -3.76
CA GLY A 1 -11.36 11.02 -2.54
C GLY A 1 -10.68 12.36 -2.32
N GLY A 2 -9.87 12.83 -3.27
CA GLY A 2 -9.09 14.04 -3.12
C GLY A 2 -9.88 15.29 -2.74
N GLU A 3 -11.04 15.51 -3.34
CA GLU A 3 -11.91 16.66 -3.01
C GLU A 3 -12.40 16.64 -1.56
N ILE A 4 -12.72 15.46 -1.04
CA ILE A 4 -13.13 15.32 0.37
C ILE A 4 -11.98 15.65 1.30
N ILE A 5 -10.77 15.16 0.97
CA ILE A 5 -9.55 15.44 1.75
C ILE A 5 -9.26 16.94 1.73
N ALA A 6 -9.28 17.58 0.56
CA ALA A 6 -9.07 19.02 0.41
C ALA A 6 -10.09 19.84 1.23
N ALA A 7 -11.36 19.45 1.19
CA ALA A 7 -12.41 20.11 1.96
C ALA A 7 -12.24 19.94 3.49
N GLN A 8 -11.70 18.81 3.94
CA GLN A 8 -11.40 18.59 5.35
C GLN A 8 -10.15 19.38 5.80
N LEU A 9 -9.12 19.39 4.99
CA LEU A 9 -7.91 20.18 5.23
C LEU A 9 -8.20 21.68 5.32
N ALA A 10 -9.10 22.19 4.46
CA ALA A 10 -9.50 23.60 4.49
C ALA A 10 -10.13 24.01 5.84
N LYS A 11 -10.83 23.10 6.54
CA LYS A 11 -11.40 23.38 7.87
C LYS A 11 -10.36 23.65 8.95
N VAL A 12 -9.15 23.19 8.75
CA VAL A 12 -8.00 23.40 9.67
C VAL A 12 -6.98 24.39 9.10
N GLY A 13 -7.34 25.12 8.04
CA GLY A 13 -6.53 26.19 7.45
C GLY A 13 -5.52 25.73 6.40
N VAL A 14 -5.56 24.46 5.98
CA VAL A 14 -4.67 23.95 4.92
C VAL A 14 -5.44 23.98 3.59
N ILE A 15 -4.96 24.80 2.66
CA ILE A 15 -5.55 24.93 1.33
C ILE A 15 -4.81 24.00 0.37
N ALA A 16 -5.47 22.90 -0.02
CA ALA A 16 -4.92 21.94 -0.96
C ALA A 16 -5.36 22.26 -2.41
N LYS A 17 -4.42 22.32 -3.32
CA LYS A 17 -4.66 22.38 -4.75
C LYS A 17 -4.55 20.96 -5.32
N ILE A 18 -5.65 20.49 -5.94
CA ILE A 18 -5.66 19.13 -6.52
C ILE A 18 -5.14 19.22 -7.96
N GLU A 19 -4.14 18.41 -8.26
CA GLU A 19 -3.64 18.18 -9.60
C GLU A 19 -3.88 16.74 -9.99
N ASN A 20 -4.69 16.53 -11.03
CA ASN A 20 -4.92 15.21 -11.60
C ASN A 20 -3.88 14.97 -12.70
N VAL A 21 -3.13 13.91 -12.57
CA VAL A 21 -2.10 13.54 -13.54
C VAL A 21 -2.34 12.10 -14.04
N GLU A 22 -2.02 11.88 -15.29
CA GLU A 22 -2.03 10.54 -15.87
C GLU A 22 -0.93 9.67 -15.25
N TRP A 23 -1.16 8.36 -15.23
CA TRP A 23 -0.25 7.41 -14.57
C TRP A 23 1.21 7.53 -15.07
N ALA A 24 1.42 7.64 -16.37
CA ALA A 24 2.77 7.79 -16.94
C ALA A 24 3.45 9.10 -16.50
N GLN A 25 2.68 10.18 -16.38
CA GLN A 25 3.18 11.45 -15.88
C GLN A 25 3.50 11.38 -14.39
N TRP A 26 2.66 10.68 -13.61
CA TRP A 26 2.93 10.44 -12.20
C TRP A 26 4.24 9.68 -12.00
N LEU A 27 4.45 8.59 -12.75
CA LEU A 27 5.69 7.80 -12.69
C LEU A 27 6.95 8.60 -13.03
N SER A 28 6.87 9.51 -13.99
CA SER A 28 8.02 10.32 -14.41
C SER A 28 8.30 11.53 -13.53
N GLY A 29 7.30 12.04 -12.81
CA GLY A 29 7.35 13.23 -11.98
C GLY A 29 7.15 12.97 -10.50
N ALA A 30 5.91 12.79 -10.07
CA ALA A 30 5.55 12.63 -8.66
C ALA A 30 6.22 11.42 -7.99
N PHE A 31 6.41 10.31 -8.71
CA PHE A 31 7.15 9.15 -8.19
C PHE A 31 8.58 9.48 -7.72
N LYS A 32 9.14 10.61 -8.15
CA LYS A 32 10.44 11.12 -7.69
C LYS A 32 10.34 12.06 -6.50
N GLY A 33 9.17 12.13 -5.84
CA GLY A 33 8.94 12.98 -4.68
C GLY A 33 8.52 14.41 -5.01
N ASN A 34 8.16 14.71 -6.26
CA ASN A 34 7.74 16.05 -6.66
C ASN A 34 6.25 16.29 -6.37
N PHE A 35 5.89 16.28 -5.09
CA PHE A 35 4.54 16.57 -4.57
C PHE A 35 4.62 16.92 -3.08
N ASP A 36 3.64 17.64 -2.56
CA ASP A 36 3.47 17.82 -1.11
C ASP A 36 2.68 16.65 -0.50
N LEU A 37 1.58 16.23 -1.17
CA LEU A 37 0.77 15.07 -0.84
C LEU A 37 0.40 14.33 -2.12
N THR A 38 0.37 13.01 -2.07
CA THR A 38 -0.15 12.19 -3.18
C THR A 38 -1.17 11.19 -2.67
N VAL A 39 -2.19 10.91 -3.47
CA VAL A 39 -3.17 9.84 -3.21
C VAL A 39 -2.98 8.78 -4.26
N ILE A 40 -2.62 7.58 -3.83
CA ILE A 40 -2.33 6.46 -4.71
C ILE A 40 -2.84 5.17 -4.08
N SER A 41 -3.17 4.19 -4.92
CA SER A 41 -3.52 2.84 -4.50
C SER A 41 -2.35 1.89 -4.70
N HIS A 42 -2.01 1.14 -3.66
CA HIS A 42 -1.08 0.02 -3.72
C HIS A 42 -1.83 -1.30 -3.62
N VAL A 43 -1.36 -2.30 -4.36
CA VAL A 43 -1.98 -3.63 -4.43
C VAL A 43 -1.02 -4.74 -4.01
N GLU A 44 0.23 -4.43 -3.78
CA GLU A 44 1.29 -5.37 -3.41
C GLU A 44 1.19 -5.71 -1.90
N PRO A 45 0.92 -6.96 -1.54
CA PRO A 45 0.65 -7.33 -0.14
C PRO A 45 1.90 -7.32 0.75
N LEU A 46 3.11 -7.25 0.19
CA LEU A 46 4.38 -7.30 0.92
C LEU A 46 5.25 -6.06 0.71
N ASP A 47 4.65 -4.94 0.41
CA ASP A 47 5.32 -3.68 0.04
C ASP A 47 6.03 -2.96 1.22
N PHE A 48 6.00 -3.56 2.41
CA PHE A 48 6.60 -2.95 3.60
C PHE A 48 8.12 -2.75 3.49
N ASP A 49 8.82 -3.49 2.64
CA ASP A 49 10.26 -3.32 2.40
C ASP A 49 10.58 -2.00 1.67
N ARG A 50 9.64 -1.49 0.86
CA ARG A 50 9.78 -0.23 0.11
C ARG A 50 9.97 0.98 1.01
N TYR A 51 9.45 0.94 2.23
CA TYR A 51 9.66 2.00 3.21
C TYR A 51 11.10 2.05 3.73
N GLY A 52 11.91 1.04 3.45
CA GLY A 52 13.36 1.05 3.73
C GLY A 52 14.21 1.69 2.65
N ASP A 53 13.65 1.91 1.46
CA ASP A 53 14.33 2.55 0.33
C ASP A 53 14.14 4.08 0.39
N THR A 54 15.19 4.79 0.76
CA THR A 54 15.18 6.25 0.87
C THR A 54 14.98 6.97 -0.47
N ASN A 55 15.15 6.26 -1.60
CA ASN A 55 14.91 6.82 -2.94
C ASN A 55 13.49 6.56 -3.44
N TYR A 56 12.69 5.79 -2.69
CA TYR A 56 11.30 5.56 -3.06
C TYR A 56 10.46 6.80 -2.78
N TYR A 57 9.38 6.99 -3.53
CA TYR A 57 8.58 8.22 -3.50
C TYR A 57 7.97 8.57 -2.13
N TYR A 58 7.97 7.66 -1.17
CA TYR A 58 7.54 7.97 0.20
C TYR A 58 8.43 9.01 0.88
N GLY A 59 9.68 9.19 0.42
CA GLY A 59 10.62 10.11 1.04
C GLY A 59 10.94 9.80 2.50
N TYR A 60 10.74 8.55 2.91
CA TYR A 60 10.92 8.12 4.29
C TYR A 60 12.35 7.66 4.54
N ASP A 61 13.04 8.32 5.49
CA ASP A 61 14.40 7.97 5.91
C ASP A 61 14.42 7.72 7.42
N SER A 62 14.31 6.46 7.80
CA SER A 62 14.37 6.03 9.21
C SER A 62 15.35 4.89 9.37
N LYS A 63 16.43 5.14 10.14
CA LYS A 63 17.37 4.09 10.53
C LYS A 63 16.68 3.01 11.35
N ALA A 64 15.80 3.40 12.28
CA ALA A 64 15.05 2.45 13.11
C ALA A 64 14.22 1.48 12.25
N TYR A 65 13.59 1.99 11.20
CA TYR A 65 12.85 1.17 10.26
C TYR A 65 13.73 0.17 9.51
N ARG A 66 14.87 0.62 8.98
CA ARG A 66 15.84 -0.24 8.29
C ARG A 66 16.43 -1.31 9.20
N ASP A 67 16.66 -0.99 10.48
CA ASP A 67 17.11 -1.96 11.47
C ASP A 67 16.05 -3.06 11.69
N LEU A 68 14.76 -2.71 11.72
CA LEU A 68 13.66 -3.68 11.79
C LEU A 68 13.59 -4.56 10.53
N LEU A 69 13.76 -4.01 9.34
CA LEU A 69 13.84 -4.81 8.10
C LEU A 69 15.00 -5.79 8.14
N THR A 70 16.16 -5.34 8.60
CA THR A 70 17.34 -6.21 8.75
C THR A 70 17.06 -7.34 9.73
N ALA A 71 16.47 -7.03 10.88
CA ALA A 71 16.06 -8.03 11.87
C ALA A 71 15.03 -9.02 11.30
N TYR A 72 14.05 -8.54 10.54
CA TYR A 72 13.06 -9.39 9.87
C TYR A 72 13.71 -10.37 8.89
N ASN A 73 14.65 -9.90 8.08
CA ASN A 73 15.31 -10.70 7.05
C ASN A 73 16.31 -11.73 7.63
N THR A 74 16.84 -11.48 8.83
CA THR A 74 17.77 -12.39 9.51
C THR A 74 17.10 -13.35 10.49
N THR A 75 15.87 -13.08 10.90
CA THR A 75 15.12 -13.94 11.82
C THR A 75 14.48 -15.11 11.07
N THR A 76 14.73 -16.33 11.51
CA THR A 76 14.24 -17.56 10.87
C THR A 76 13.00 -18.14 11.54
N ASP A 77 12.80 -17.90 12.84
CA ASP A 77 11.64 -18.43 13.54
C ASP A 77 10.37 -17.60 13.26
N ALA A 78 9.24 -18.30 13.09
CA ALA A 78 7.97 -17.69 12.69
C ALA A 78 7.42 -16.68 13.71
N LYS A 79 7.59 -16.96 15.02
CA LYS A 79 7.09 -16.06 16.08
C LYS A 79 7.90 -14.77 16.14
N GLY A 80 9.21 -14.86 16.03
CA GLY A 80 10.11 -13.71 15.97
C GLY A 80 9.79 -12.84 14.76
N ARG A 81 9.63 -13.44 13.58
CA ARG A 81 9.24 -12.71 12.36
C ARG A 81 7.88 -12.00 12.52
N LEU A 82 6.89 -12.69 13.08
CA LEU A 82 5.57 -12.08 13.28
C LEU A 82 5.63 -10.90 14.26
N LYS A 83 6.43 -11.03 15.33
CA LYS A 83 6.66 -9.93 16.27
C LYS A 83 7.29 -8.72 15.56
N ILE A 84 8.33 -8.94 14.77
CA ILE A 84 9.04 -7.88 14.04
C ILE A 84 8.09 -7.21 13.02
N LEU A 85 7.24 -7.95 12.31
CA LEU A 85 6.21 -7.37 11.44
C LEU A 85 5.26 -6.44 12.22
N GLY A 86 4.88 -6.81 13.44
CA GLY A 86 4.10 -5.93 14.30
C GLY A 86 4.87 -4.66 14.70
N ASP A 87 6.17 -4.76 14.95
CA ASP A 87 7.03 -3.61 15.26
C ASP A 87 7.20 -2.70 14.05
N ILE A 88 7.36 -3.27 12.84
CA ILE A 88 7.40 -2.55 11.55
C ILE A 88 6.13 -1.73 11.35
N GLN A 89 4.95 -2.34 11.54
CA GLN A 89 3.67 -1.63 11.38
C GLN A 89 3.52 -0.49 12.40
N ARG A 90 3.93 -0.72 13.66
CA ARG A 90 3.89 0.31 14.70
C ARG A 90 4.83 1.48 14.37
N GLN A 91 6.02 1.20 13.84
CA GLN A 91 6.97 2.23 13.44
C GLN A 91 6.38 3.14 12.35
N LEU A 92 5.80 2.56 11.28
CA LEU A 92 5.16 3.34 10.21
C LEU A 92 4.00 4.18 10.72
N ALA A 93 3.18 3.63 11.62
CA ALA A 93 2.06 4.36 12.21
C ALA A 93 2.52 5.49 13.12
N THR A 94 3.59 5.28 13.89
CA THR A 94 4.17 6.29 14.79
C THR A 94 4.80 7.44 14.03
N ASP A 95 5.51 7.13 12.95
CA ASP A 95 6.18 8.13 12.12
C ASP A 95 5.22 8.83 11.14
N CYS A 96 3.95 8.40 11.09
CA CYS A 96 2.91 8.97 10.22
C CYS A 96 3.35 9.07 8.75
N VAL A 97 4.05 8.07 8.23
CA VAL A 97 4.59 8.07 6.86
C VAL A 97 3.47 8.16 5.84
N ASN A 98 2.39 7.42 6.06
CA ASN A 98 1.19 7.41 5.22
C ASN A 98 -0.08 7.58 6.04
N VAL A 99 -1.09 8.15 5.40
CA VAL A 99 -2.47 8.12 5.89
C VAL A 99 -3.23 7.05 5.12
N TYR A 100 -3.56 5.95 5.78
CA TYR A 100 -4.36 4.87 5.19
C TYR A 100 -5.82 5.28 5.15
N LEU A 101 -6.37 5.45 3.94
CA LEU A 101 -7.71 5.97 3.74
C LEU A 101 -8.77 4.84 3.76
N PHE A 102 -8.60 3.85 2.89
CA PHE A 102 -9.48 2.70 2.76
C PHE A 102 -8.83 1.62 1.89
N GLN A 103 -9.35 0.43 1.98
CA GLN A 103 -9.02 -0.66 1.08
C GLN A 103 -10.10 -0.78 0.01
N LEU A 104 -9.69 -0.79 -1.26
CA LEU A 104 -10.63 -1.00 -2.37
C LEU A 104 -11.15 -2.45 -2.31
N PRO A 105 -12.47 -2.65 -2.33
CA PRO A 105 -13.02 -3.99 -2.44
C PRO A 105 -12.70 -4.56 -3.82
N GLN A 106 -12.25 -5.80 -3.85
CA GLN A 106 -12.06 -6.55 -5.09
C GLN A 106 -13.33 -7.35 -5.39
N PHE A 107 -13.83 -7.21 -6.59
CA PHE A 107 -14.99 -7.96 -7.05
C PHE A 107 -14.58 -8.86 -8.21
N ALA A 108 -15.02 -10.11 -8.15
CA ALA A 108 -15.01 -11.00 -9.29
C ALA A 108 -16.43 -11.17 -9.81
N VAL A 109 -16.61 -11.09 -11.11
CA VAL A 109 -17.87 -11.39 -11.78
C VAL A 109 -17.64 -12.57 -12.69
N GLY A 110 -18.38 -13.63 -12.47
CA GLY A 110 -18.28 -14.85 -13.26
C GLY A 110 -19.66 -15.39 -13.63
N ASN A 111 -19.70 -16.25 -14.63
CA ASN A 111 -20.92 -17.00 -14.95
C ASN A 111 -21.27 -17.89 -13.75
N LYS A 112 -22.57 -18.02 -13.44
CA LYS A 112 -23.06 -18.82 -12.31
C LYS A 112 -22.69 -20.31 -12.40
N HIS A 113 -22.42 -20.80 -13.59
CA HIS A 113 -21.98 -22.15 -13.86
C HIS A 113 -20.46 -22.37 -13.75
N LEU A 114 -19.68 -21.28 -13.65
CA LEU A 114 -18.24 -21.37 -13.41
C LEU A 114 -17.98 -21.49 -11.92
N LYS A 115 -17.41 -22.61 -11.50
CA LYS A 115 -17.03 -22.92 -10.12
C LYS A 115 -15.51 -22.90 -9.95
N GLY A 116 -15.05 -22.79 -8.71
CA GLY A 116 -13.63 -22.79 -8.39
C GLY A 116 -12.97 -21.43 -8.36
N LEU A 117 -13.71 -20.34 -8.61
CA LEU A 117 -13.20 -18.99 -8.37
C LEU A 117 -12.97 -18.79 -6.86
N TRP A 118 -11.86 -18.16 -6.51
CA TRP A 118 -11.58 -17.82 -5.13
C TRP A 118 -12.54 -16.74 -4.64
N SER A 119 -13.15 -16.96 -3.50
CA SER A 119 -14.04 -15.99 -2.85
C SER A 119 -13.26 -14.86 -2.19
N SER A 120 -11.99 -15.07 -1.89
CA SER A 120 -11.06 -14.09 -1.35
C SER A 120 -9.65 -14.45 -1.77
N SER A 121 -8.90 -13.47 -2.26
CA SER A 121 -7.50 -13.65 -2.61
C SER A 121 -6.69 -12.43 -2.15
N PRO A 122 -5.56 -12.63 -1.47
CA PRO A 122 -4.65 -11.54 -1.12
C PRO A 122 -3.87 -10.98 -2.33
N ILE A 123 -3.95 -11.65 -3.47
CA ILE A 123 -3.28 -11.29 -4.72
C ILE A 123 -4.26 -11.40 -5.89
N PHE A 124 -3.96 -10.74 -7.00
CA PHE A 124 -4.72 -10.88 -8.25
C PHE A 124 -4.43 -12.21 -8.94
N ALA A 125 -4.94 -13.27 -8.36
CA ALA A 125 -4.77 -14.62 -8.91
C ALA A 125 -6.01 -15.46 -8.64
N ASN A 126 -6.13 -16.51 -9.45
CA ASN A 126 -7.01 -17.65 -9.21
C ASN A 126 -6.22 -18.91 -9.54
N ASP A 127 -6.68 -20.06 -9.06
CA ASP A 127 -6.15 -21.35 -9.49
C ASP A 127 -6.93 -21.83 -10.74
N PRO A 128 -6.36 -21.71 -11.95
CA PRO A 128 -7.06 -22.13 -13.17
C PRO A 128 -7.37 -23.63 -13.18
N ALA A 129 -6.59 -24.47 -12.47
CA ALA A 129 -6.81 -25.90 -12.40
C ALA A 129 -8.05 -26.28 -11.57
N ALA A 130 -8.47 -25.39 -10.67
CA ALA A 130 -9.70 -25.58 -9.88
C ALA A 130 -10.96 -25.12 -10.61
N LEU A 131 -10.83 -24.41 -11.72
CA LEU A 131 -11.99 -23.93 -12.47
C LEU A 131 -12.67 -25.07 -13.20
N ARG A 132 -13.99 -25.15 -13.05
CA ARG A 132 -14.82 -26.14 -13.72
C ARG A 132 -16.18 -25.54 -14.06
N TRP A 133 -16.80 -26.11 -15.05
CA TRP A 133 -18.13 -25.72 -15.50
C TRP A 133 -19.17 -26.73 -14.95
N GLU A 134 -20.19 -26.24 -14.27
CA GLU A 134 -21.29 -27.01 -13.69
C GLU A 134 -22.66 -26.45 -14.11
#